data_e3619a576cf3508eefe437acd275b1a3
#
_entry.id   e3619a576cf3508eefe437acd275b1a3
#
_cell.length_a   1.000
_cell.length_b   1.000
_cell.length_c   1.000
_cell.angle_alpha   90.00
_cell.angle_beta   90.00
_cell.angle_gamma   90.00
#
_symmetry.space_group_name_H-M   'P 1'
#
loop_
_entity.id
_entity.type
_entity.pdbx_description
1 polymer ?
#
loop_
_entity_poly.entity_id
_entity_poly.type
_entity_poly.pdbx_seq_one_letter_code
_entity_poly.pdbx_strand_id
1 'polypeptide(L)'
;MATLITGASSGIGEEFAHRYAAQKHDLVLVARTESKLQALAEKLRAEHGITVTVIPCDLTAPDAAERLWEETNRAGLEIDVLVNNAGFGTQRDVADDDPDRLEEEVRLNCLTVVGLTARYLPAMRERQNGTIINIASAAAFQPIPHMAVYGATKAFVLSFTEALWSETRKDGIRVLAVCPGSTDTPFFEHSGEGVVVGKLRSTRQLLDNTMRALKTNKPSFVDGLGNAIVARFAVRVMPKRIILAATERIFRI
;
A
#
# COMPACT_ATOMS: atom_id res chain seq x y z
N MET A 1 -14.24 1.75 16.23
CA MET A 1 -13.23 1.09 15.36
C MET A 1 -12.38 2.18 14.72
N ALA A 2 -11.06 2.11 14.86
CA ALA A 2 -10.18 3.08 14.25
C ALA A 2 -9.36 2.46 13.09
N THR A 3 -9.23 3.22 12.00
CA THR A 3 -8.47 2.83 10.80
C THR A 3 -7.30 3.78 10.60
N LEU A 4 -6.08 3.27 10.66
CA LEU A 4 -4.87 4.00 10.33
C LEU A 4 -4.52 3.81 8.85
N ILE A 5 -4.34 4.91 8.14
CA ILE A 5 -4.05 4.91 6.70
C ILE A 5 -2.79 5.72 6.44
N THR A 6 -1.75 5.07 5.96
CA THR A 6 -0.52 5.74 5.51
C THR A 6 -0.64 6.20 4.06
N GLY A 7 -0.02 7.33 3.71
CA GLY A 7 -0.15 7.94 2.39
C GLY A 7 -1.58 8.43 2.09
N ALA A 8 -2.29 8.90 3.14
CA ALA A 8 -3.71 9.27 3.04
C ALA A 8 -3.99 10.59 2.30
N SER A 9 -2.95 11.36 1.93
CA SER A 9 -3.11 12.70 1.35
C SER A 9 -3.51 12.72 -0.12
N SER A 10 -3.58 11.57 -0.79
CA SER A 10 -3.96 11.46 -2.22
C SER A 10 -4.22 10.02 -2.66
N GLY A 11 -4.86 9.88 -3.81
CA GLY A 11 -4.94 8.63 -4.56
C GLY A 11 -5.62 7.48 -3.82
N ILE A 12 -4.93 6.32 -3.73
CA ILE A 12 -5.49 5.12 -3.12
C ILE A 12 -5.74 5.32 -1.61
N GLY A 13 -4.81 6.00 -0.90
CA GLY A 13 -4.95 6.26 0.53
C GLY A 13 -6.13 7.17 0.85
N GLU A 14 -6.35 8.22 0.07
CA GLU A 14 -7.50 9.11 0.18
C GLU A 14 -8.82 8.36 -0.06
N GLU A 15 -8.87 7.52 -1.10
CA GLU A 15 -10.07 6.69 -1.35
C GLU A 15 -10.33 5.68 -0.22
N PHE A 16 -9.29 5.11 0.41
CA PHE A 16 -9.47 4.32 1.64
C PHE A 16 -10.09 5.14 2.77
N ALA A 17 -9.64 6.37 2.96
CA ALA A 17 -10.20 7.26 3.98
C ALA A 17 -11.70 7.50 3.75
N HIS A 18 -12.11 7.81 2.52
CA HIS A 18 -13.52 7.94 2.17
C HIS A 18 -14.33 6.67 2.43
N ARG A 19 -13.76 5.49 2.10
CA ARG A 19 -14.45 4.20 2.28
C ARG A 19 -14.67 3.83 3.73
N TYR A 20 -13.66 4.01 4.57
CA TYR A 20 -13.79 3.71 6.00
C TYR A 20 -14.61 4.76 6.75
N ALA A 21 -14.53 6.04 6.36
CA ALA A 21 -15.41 7.09 6.88
C ALA A 21 -16.89 6.79 6.62
N ALA A 22 -17.23 6.35 5.41
CA ALA A 22 -18.59 5.94 5.05
C ALA A 22 -19.10 4.73 5.86
N GLN A 23 -18.19 3.89 6.38
CA GLN A 23 -18.49 2.79 7.28
C GLN A 23 -18.48 3.20 8.77
N LYS A 24 -18.36 4.51 9.05
CA LYS A 24 -18.35 5.08 10.40
C LYS A 24 -17.15 4.66 11.25
N HIS A 25 -16.02 4.35 10.63
CA HIS A 25 -14.76 4.20 11.34
C HIS A 25 -14.19 5.57 11.70
N ASP A 26 -13.62 5.69 12.88
CA ASP A 26 -12.70 6.78 13.18
C ASP A 26 -11.40 6.58 12.39
N LEU A 27 -10.74 7.67 11.99
CA LEU A 27 -9.59 7.59 11.11
C LEU A 27 -8.34 8.19 11.75
N VAL A 28 -7.20 7.59 11.44
CA VAL A 28 -5.88 8.17 11.64
C VAL A 28 -5.23 8.34 10.27
N LEU A 29 -5.13 9.58 9.80
CA LEU A 29 -4.59 9.92 8.49
C LEU A 29 -3.12 10.31 8.61
N VAL A 30 -2.25 9.59 7.91
CA VAL A 30 -0.80 9.74 7.99
C VAL A 30 -0.21 10.05 6.61
N ALA A 31 0.47 11.19 6.48
CA ALA A 31 1.29 11.57 5.31
C ALA A 31 2.18 12.77 5.67
N ARG A 32 3.05 13.19 4.75
CA ARG A 32 3.95 14.34 4.95
C ARG A 32 3.24 15.69 4.90
N THR A 33 2.25 15.84 4.03
CA THR A 33 1.60 17.13 3.74
C THR A 33 0.41 17.35 4.67
N GLU A 34 0.66 18.03 5.79
CA GLU A 34 -0.36 18.29 6.82
C GLU A 34 -1.59 19.01 6.27
N SER A 35 -1.41 20.04 5.45
CA SER A 35 -2.53 20.82 4.91
C SER A 35 -3.52 19.99 4.10
N LYS A 36 -3.03 19.01 3.31
CA LYS A 36 -3.90 18.08 2.57
C LYS A 36 -4.65 17.14 3.50
N LEU A 37 -3.97 16.65 4.56
CA LEU A 37 -4.60 15.78 5.56
C LEU A 37 -5.68 16.52 6.35
N GLN A 38 -5.45 17.78 6.75
CA GLN A 38 -6.42 18.59 7.48
C GLN A 38 -7.67 18.88 6.61
N ALA A 39 -7.48 19.27 5.35
CA ALA A 39 -8.59 19.49 4.42
C ALA A 39 -9.44 18.21 4.24
N LEU A 40 -8.80 17.06 4.08
CA LEU A 40 -9.51 15.78 3.99
C LEU A 40 -10.22 15.45 5.31
N ALA A 41 -9.57 15.66 6.44
CA ALA A 41 -10.13 15.39 7.76
C ALA A 41 -11.39 16.24 8.04
N GLU A 42 -11.35 17.54 7.74
CA GLU A 42 -12.50 18.44 7.88
C GLU A 42 -13.70 17.97 7.05
N LYS A 43 -13.45 17.62 5.79
CA LYS A 43 -14.47 17.07 4.89
C LYS A 43 -15.10 15.81 5.45
N LEU A 44 -14.27 14.83 5.87
CA LEU A 44 -14.76 13.54 6.36
C LEU A 44 -15.49 13.65 7.70
N ARG A 45 -15.05 14.55 8.59
CA ARG A 45 -15.76 14.85 9.83
C ARG A 45 -17.15 15.44 9.55
N ALA A 46 -17.23 16.41 8.63
CA ALA A 46 -18.48 17.06 8.27
C ALA A 46 -19.47 16.10 7.59
N GLU A 47 -19.01 15.27 6.68
CA GLU A 47 -19.85 14.35 5.91
C GLU A 47 -20.31 13.12 6.71
N HIS A 48 -19.47 12.64 7.62
CA HIS A 48 -19.69 11.34 8.26
C HIS A 48 -19.86 11.40 9.79
N GLY A 49 -19.55 12.52 10.44
CA GLY A 49 -19.67 12.67 11.89
C GLY A 49 -18.75 11.71 12.68
N ILE A 50 -17.56 11.43 12.17
CA ILE A 50 -16.54 10.56 12.75
C ILE A 50 -15.41 11.39 13.35
N THR A 51 -14.60 10.76 14.21
CA THR A 51 -13.32 11.33 14.64
C THR A 51 -12.25 11.09 13.57
N VAL A 52 -11.48 12.12 13.24
CA VAL A 52 -10.33 11.99 12.34
C VAL A 52 -9.12 12.64 12.99
N THR A 53 -8.12 11.83 13.30
CA THR A 53 -6.81 12.28 13.80
C THR A 53 -5.86 12.44 12.62
N VAL A 54 -5.17 13.57 12.56
CA VAL A 54 -4.15 13.84 11.54
C VAL A 54 -2.79 13.76 12.18
N ILE A 55 -1.91 12.94 11.62
CA ILE A 55 -0.52 12.77 12.07
C ILE A 55 0.40 13.05 10.88
N PRO A 56 0.97 14.27 10.78
CA PRO A 56 1.99 14.56 9.78
C PRO A 56 3.26 13.74 10.08
N CYS A 57 3.64 12.86 9.18
CA CYS A 57 4.80 12.00 9.40
C CYS A 57 5.53 11.71 8.08
N ASP A 58 6.85 11.89 8.08
CA ASP A 58 7.71 11.36 7.05
C ASP A 58 8.08 9.92 7.39
N LEU A 59 7.47 9.00 6.68
CA LEU A 59 7.65 7.56 6.89
C LEU A 59 8.95 7.01 6.27
N THR A 60 9.77 7.85 5.62
CA THR A 60 11.12 7.47 5.16
C THR A 60 12.15 7.56 6.29
N ALA A 61 11.85 8.27 7.37
CA ALA A 61 12.75 8.38 8.52
C ALA A 61 12.94 7.00 9.19
N PRO A 62 14.15 6.67 9.67
CA PRO A 62 14.48 5.34 10.22
C PRO A 62 13.59 4.88 11.37
N ASP A 63 13.18 5.81 12.23
CA ASP A 63 12.37 5.58 13.44
C ASP A 63 10.87 5.90 13.26
N ALA A 64 10.44 6.22 12.03
CA ALA A 64 9.09 6.71 11.77
C ALA A 64 7.98 5.74 12.20
N ALA A 65 8.17 4.44 11.99
CA ALA A 65 7.19 3.43 12.40
C ALA A 65 7.03 3.37 13.93
N GLU A 66 8.11 3.56 14.68
CA GLU A 66 8.10 3.59 16.14
C GLU A 66 7.43 4.85 16.65
N ARG A 67 7.84 6.02 16.16
CA ARG A 67 7.23 7.31 16.54
C ARG A 67 5.73 7.35 16.27
N LEU A 68 5.29 6.87 15.11
CA LEU A 68 3.87 6.81 14.76
C LEU A 68 3.10 5.90 15.72
N TRP A 69 3.67 4.74 16.05
CA TRP A 69 3.05 3.81 17.01
C TRP A 69 2.99 4.41 18.43
N GLU A 70 4.05 5.06 18.90
CA GLU A 70 4.06 5.76 20.19
C GLU A 70 3.03 6.89 20.24
N GLU A 71 2.90 7.67 19.16
CA GLU A 71 1.94 8.77 19.07
C GLU A 71 0.49 8.25 19.15
N THR A 72 0.17 7.19 18.40
CA THR A 72 -1.17 6.58 18.46
C THR A 72 -1.47 5.99 19.84
N ASN A 73 -0.49 5.34 20.49
CA ASN A 73 -0.66 4.80 21.84
C ASN A 73 -0.83 5.91 22.88
N ARG A 74 -0.04 6.98 22.79
CA ARG A 74 -0.15 8.14 23.70
C ARG A 74 -1.53 8.83 23.56
N ALA A 75 -2.08 8.82 22.37
CA ALA A 75 -3.44 9.32 22.10
C ALA A 75 -4.55 8.33 22.49
N GLY A 76 -4.21 7.15 22.98
CA GLY A 76 -5.20 6.11 23.34
C GLY A 76 -5.96 5.53 22.15
N LEU A 77 -5.38 5.60 20.95
CA LEU A 77 -6.04 5.13 19.72
C LEU A 77 -5.81 3.62 19.53
N GLU A 78 -6.88 2.86 19.66
CA GLU A 78 -6.88 1.44 19.36
C GLU A 78 -7.09 1.23 17.85
N ILE A 79 -6.06 0.76 17.15
CA ILE A 79 -6.10 0.56 15.70
C ILE A 79 -6.64 -0.84 15.37
N ASP A 80 -7.82 -0.88 14.75
CA ASP A 80 -8.45 -2.11 14.28
C ASP A 80 -8.10 -2.44 12.82
N VAL A 81 -7.82 -1.41 12.03
CA VAL A 81 -7.44 -1.56 10.62
C VAL A 81 -6.17 -0.78 10.35
N LEU A 82 -5.15 -1.46 9.86
CA LEU A 82 -3.90 -0.87 9.38
C LEU A 82 -3.84 -0.94 7.85
N VAL A 83 -3.80 0.21 7.19
CA VAL A 83 -3.61 0.32 5.73
C VAL A 83 -2.20 0.85 5.45
N ASN A 84 -1.28 -0.04 5.15
CA ASN A 84 0.07 0.29 4.68
C ASN A 84 0.00 0.62 3.17
N ASN A 85 -0.30 1.88 2.87
CA ASN A 85 -0.47 2.36 1.51
C ASN A 85 0.65 3.32 1.07
N ALA A 86 1.30 4.04 1.99
CA ALA A 86 2.40 4.93 1.65
C ALA A 86 3.49 4.19 0.86
N GLY A 87 3.95 4.81 -0.21
CA GLY A 87 4.98 4.26 -1.08
C GLY A 87 5.20 5.13 -2.30
N PHE A 88 6.37 5.02 -2.87
CA PHE A 88 6.69 5.61 -4.18
C PHE A 88 7.53 4.64 -5.00
N GLY A 89 7.77 4.97 -6.24
CA GLY A 89 8.66 4.23 -7.13
C GLY A 89 9.44 5.19 -8.00
N THR A 90 10.61 4.76 -8.45
CA THR A 90 11.48 5.49 -9.34
C THR A 90 11.58 4.75 -10.67
N GLN A 91 11.45 5.46 -11.78
CA GLN A 91 11.66 4.91 -13.12
C GLN A 91 12.95 5.48 -13.69
N ARG A 92 14.05 4.77 -13.45
CA ARG A 92 15.40 5.10 -13.93
C ARG A 92 16.30 3.87 -13.83
N ASP A 93 17.39 3.84 -14.59
CA ASP A 93 18.42 2.83 -14.38
C ASP A 93 19.12 3.05 -13.04
N VAL A 94 19.39 1.96 -12.33
CA VAL A 94 20.01 2.02 -10.99
C VAL A 94 21.35 2.78 -11.01
N ALA A 95 22.09 2.69 -12.11
CA ALA A 95 23.37 3.39 -12.27
C ALA A 95 23.24 4.92 -12.42
N ASP A 96 22.06 5.39 -12.83
CA ASP A 96 21.79 6.80 -13.15
C ASP A 96 20.91 7.48 -12.11
N ASP A 97 20.49 6.75 -11.08
CA ASP A 97 19.61 7.28 -10.02
C ASP A 97 20.40 7.69 -8.78
N ASP A 98 19.77 8.48 -7.92
CA ASP A 98 20.31 8.86 -6.63
C ASP A 98 20.23 7.68 -5.65
N PRO A 99 21.37 7.19 -5.14
CA PRO A 99 21.41 6.08 -4.18
C PRO A 99 20.54 6.33 -2.92
N ASP A 100 20.55 7.56 -2.39
CA ASP A 100 19.80 7.92 -1.18
C ASP A 100 18.28 7.79 -1.46
N ARG A 101 17.83 8.22 -2.64
CA ARG A 101 16.44 8.06 -3.08
C ARG A 101 16.03 6.60 -3.22
N LEU A 102 16.90 5.74 -3.74
CA LEU A 102 16.64 4.30 -3.84
C LEU A 102 16.56 3.64 -2.46
N GLU A 103 17.41 4.06 -1.51
CA GLU A 103 17.35 3.59 -0.13
C GLU A 103 16.06 4.06 0.57
N GLU A 104 15.64 5.31 0.37
CA GLU A 104 14.36 5.82 0.86
C GLU A 104 13.18 5.02 0.31
N GLU A 105 13.22 4.63 -0.97
CA GLU A 105 12.19 3.79 -1.59
C GLU A 105 12.09 2.43 -0.88
N VAL A 106 13.21 1.77 -0.62
CA VAL A 106 13.25 0.51 0.13
C VAL A 106 12.75 0.71 1.55
N ARG A 107 13.18 1.78 2.21
CA ARG A 107 12.77 2.11 3.59
C ARG A 107 11.27 2.30 3.68
N LEU A 108 10.69 3.13 2.83
CA LEU A 108 9.25 3.39 2.84
C LEU A 108 8.44 2.17 2.44
N ASN A 109 8.81 1.54 1.32
CA ASN A 109 8.00 0.47 0.75
C ASN A 109 8.14 -0.86 1.49
N CYS A 110 9.25 -1.10 2.22
CA CYS A 110 9.49 -2.37 2.90
C CYS A 110 9.62 -2.21 4.42
N LEU A 111 10.62 -1.46 4.90
CA LEU A 111 10.92 -1.39 6.33
C LEU A 111 9.78 -0.78 7.14
N THR A 112 9.16 0.27 6.62
CA THR A 112 8.00 0.92 7.25
C THR A 112 6.80 -0.03 7.32
N VAL A 113 6.53 -0.80 6.26
CA VAL A 113 5.44 -1.79 6.25
C VAL A 113 5.67 -2.87 7.31
N VAL A 114 6.89 -3.41 7.42
CA VAL A 114 7.25 -4.38 8.46
C VAL A 114 7.16 -3.74 9.84
N GLY A 115 7.74 -2.56 10.01
CA GLY A 115 7.82 -1.85 11.29
C GLY A 115 6.44 -1.52 11.87
N LEU A 116 5.51 -1.02 11.06
CA LEU A 116 4.13 -0.75 11.48
C LEU A 116 3.38 -2.04 11.75
N THR A 117 3.48 -3.03 10.85
CA THR A 117 2.82 -4.32 11.04
C THR A 117 3.25 -4.98 12.35
N ALA A 118 4.54 -5.04 12.62
CA ALA A 118 5.08 -5.68 13.82
C ALA A 118 4.64 -4.99 15.12
N ARG A 119 4.37 -3.68 15.08
CA ARG A 119 3.94 -2.91 16.25
C ARG A 119 2.44 -2.98 16.52
N TYR A 120 1.60 -3.00 15.47
CA TYR A 120 0.15 -3.04 15.67
C TYR A 120 -0.41 -4.46 15.78
N LEU A 121 0.22 -5.45 15.15
CA LEU A 121 -0.24 -6.84 15.14
C LEU A 121 -0.40 -7.48 16.53
N PRO A 122 0.52 -7.30 17.51
CA PRO A 122 0.37 -7.93 18.82
C PRO A 122 -0.94 -7.57 19.51
N ALA A 123 -1.32 -6.29 19.54
CA ALA A 123 -2.57 -5.83 20.13
C ALA A 123 -3.80 -6.35 19.36
N MET A 124 -3.73 -6.44 18.03
CA MET A 124 -4.80 -7.06 17.23
C MET A 124 -4.97 -8.55 17.56
N ARG A 125 -3.86 -9.28 17.74
CA ARG A 125 -3.89 -10.70 18.14
C ARG A 125 -4.49 -10.90 19.52
N GLU A 126 -4.12 -10.07 20.48
CA GLU A 126 -4.68 -10.13 21.84
C GLU A 126 -6.20 -9.98 21.84
N ARG A 127 -6.72 -9.06 21.01
CA ARG A 127 -8.16 -8.85 20.85
C ARG A 127 -8.84 -9.87 19.92
N GLN A 128 -8.06 -10.71 19.24
CA GLN A 128 -8.54 -11.62 18.19
C GLN A 128 -9.36 -10.91 17.11
N ASN A 129 -9.03 -9.66 16.84
CA ASN A 129 -9.69 -8.79 15.87
C ASN A 129 -8.71 -7.80 15.28
N GLY A 130 -8.64 -7.76 13.96
CA GLY A 130 -7.80 -6.82 13.24
C GLY A 130 -7.83 -7.03 11.74
N THR A 131 -7.45 -5.98 11.01
CA THR A 131 -7.30 -6.07 9.56
C THR A 131 -6.02 -5.34 9.14
N ILE A 132 -5.17 -6.01 8.37
CA ILE A 132 -3.96 -5.43 7.79
C ILE A 132 -4.06 -5.48 6.28
N ILE A 133 -3.95 -4.34 5.64
CA ILE A 133 -3.99 -4.19 4.18
C ILE A 133 -2.67 -3.60 3.73
N ASN A 134 -1.91 -4.35 2.95
CA ASN A 134 -0.65 -3.89 2.39
C ASN A 134 -0.80 -3.65 0.89
N ILE A 135 -0.42 -2.45 0.42
CA ILE A 135 -0.50 -2.12 -1.01
C ILE A 135 0.80 -2.56 -1.69
N ALA A 136 0.71 -3.73 -2.32
CA ALA A 136 1.71 -4.24 -3.25
C ALA A 136 1.56 -3.60 -4.65
N SER A 137 1.67 -4.37 -5.70
CA SER A 137 1.46 -3.94 -7.10
C SER A 137 1.37 -5.15 -8.03
N ALA A 138 0.81 -5.00 -9.20
CA ALA A 138 0.99 -5.95 -10.30
C ALA A 138 2.48 -6.09 -10.70
N ALA A 139 3.30 -5.08 -10.42
CA ALA A 139 4.76 -5.09 -10.53
C ALA A 139 5.45 -6.15 -9.66
N ALA A 140 4.77 -6.65 -8.62
CA ALA A 140 5.32 -7.64 -7.68
C ALA A 140 5.59 -9.02 -8.29
N PHE A 141 5.01 -9.32 -9.44
CA PHE A 141 5.03 -10.68 -10.00
C PHE A 141 6.17 -10.94 -10.98
N GLN A 142 6.82 -9.91 -11.48
CA GLN A 142 7.93 -10.02 -12.42
C GLN A 142 9.00 -8.94 -12.19
N PRO A 143 10.25 -9.20 -12.60
CA PRO A 143 11.27 -8.16 -12.60
C PRO A 143 10.94 -7.09 -13.65
N ILE A 144 11.18 -5.83 -13.31
CA ILE A 144 10.90 -4.68 -14.17
C ILE A 144 12.19 -3.88 -14.38
N PRO A 145 12.85 -3.99 -15.55
CA PRO A 145 13.94 -3.10 -15.93
C PRO A 145 13.50 -1.62 -15.83
N HIS A 146 14.41 -0.75 -15.51
CA HIS A 146 14.21 0.70 -15.27
C HIS A 146 13.32 1.04 -14.05
N MET A 147 12.78 0.03 -13.36
CA MET A 147 12.07 0.13 -12.08
C MET A 147 12.49 -1.03 -11.13
N ALA A 148 13.77 -1.37 -11.13
CA ALA A 148 14.28 -2.56 -10.46
C ALA A 148 13.99 -2.55 -8.96
N VAL A 149 14.26 -1.44 -8.28
CA VAL A 149 14.00 -1.28 -6.84
C VAL A 149 12.50 -1.34 -6.55
N TYR A 150 11.69 -0.60 -7.29
CA TYR A 150 10.24 -0.63 -7.12
C TYR A 150 9.66 -2.04 -7.25
N GLY A 151 9.96 -2.73 -8.35
CA GLY A 151 9.51 -4.11 -8.57
C GLY A 151 9.91 -5.04 -7.43
N ALA A 152 11.16 -4.94 -6.97
CA ALA A 152 11.68 -5.74 -5.86
C ALA A 152 10.97 -5.42 -4.53
N THR A 153 10.72 -4.13 -4.21
CA THR A 153 10.00 -3.75 -2.99
C THR A 153 8.56 -4.25 -3.00
N LYS A 154 7.88 -4.20 -4.15
CA LYS A 154 6.50 -4.71 -4.25
C LYS A 154 6.41 -6.22 -4.22
N ALA A 155 7.42 -6.94 -4.72
CA ALA A 155 7.56 -8.39 -4.55
C ALA A 155 7.80 -8.77 -3.08
N PHE A 156 8.61 -8.00 -2.35
CA PHE A 156 8.77 -8.14 -0.92
C PHE A 156 7.45 -8.00 -0.17
N VAL A 157 6.70 -6.91 -0.42
CA VAL A 157 5.40 -6.65 0.24
C VAL A 157 4.41 -7.78 -0.03
N LEU A 158 4.34 -8.26 -1.27
CA LEU A 158 3.46 -9.39 -1.63
C LEU A 158 3.82 -10.64 -0.83
N SER A 159 5.09 -11.07 -0.88
CA SER A 159 5.56 -12.27 -0.20
C SER A 159 5.40 -12.18 1.33
N PHE A 160 5.77 -11.04 1.91
CA PHE A 160 5.59 -10.76 3.34
C PHE A 160 4.13 -10.89 3.75
N THR A 161 3.22 -10.27 2.98
CA THR A 161 1.80 -10.24 3.32
C THR A 161 1.14 -11.62 3.19
N GLU A 162 1.51 -12.40 2.17
CA GLU A 162 1.01 -13.78 1.99
C GLU A 162 1.48 -14.72 3.12
N ALA A 163 2.73 -14.57 3.59
CA ALA A 163 3.24 -15.30 4.74
C ALA A 163 2.49 -14.89 6.02
N LEU A 164 2.37 -13.59 6.26
CA LEU A 164 1.67 -13.03 7.41
C LEU A 164 0.19 -13.48 7.48
N TRP A 165 -0.48 -13.55 6.33
CA TRP A 165 -1.83 -14.10 6.25
C TRP A 165 -1.89 -15.55 6.81
N SER A 166 -0.91 -16.38 6.47
CA SER A 166 -0.86 -17.76 6.96
C SER A 166 -0.60 -17.83 8.46
N GLU A 167 0.27 -16.97 8.98
CA GLU A 167 0.61 -16.90 10.40
C GLU A 167 -0.57 -16.48 11.28
N THR A 168 -1.40 -15.56 10.78
CA THR A 168 -2.42 -14.86 11.59
C THR A 168 -3.85 -15.33 11.38
N ARG A 169 -4.10 -16.18 10.40
CA ARG A 169 -5.48 -16.60 10.05
C ARG A 169 -6.26 -17.30 11.17
N LYS A 170 -5.54 -17.88 12.16
CA LYS A 170 -6.16 -18.54 13.31
C LYS A 170 -6.44 -17.57 14.47
N ASP A 171 -5.87 -16.38 14.39
CA ASP A 171 -5.96 -15.35 15.42
C ASP A 171 -7.12 -14.36 15.17
N GLY A 172 -8.00 -14.65 14.22
CA GLY A 172 -9.10 -13.75 13.86
C GLY A 172 -8.68 -12.51 13.05
N ILE A 173 -7.41 -12.44 12.63
CA ILE A 173 -6.84 -11.31 11.88
C ILE A 173 -7.03 -11.51 10.39
N ARG A 174 -7.50 -10.46 9.70
CA ARG A 174 -7.57 -10.41 8.24
C ARG A 174 -6.32 -9.73 7.69
N VAL A 175 -5.63 -10.39 6.77
CA VAL A 175 -4.45 -9.83 6.10
C VAL A 175 -4.66 -9.94 4.60
N LEU A 176 -4.41 -8.86 3.86
CA LEU A 176 -4.59 -8.83 2.41
C LEU A 176 -3.48 -8.02 1.73
N ALA A 177 -2.78 -8.64 0.78
CA ALA A 177 -2.00 -7.91 -0.21
C ALA A 177 -2.90 -7.45 -1.35
N VAL A 178 -3.00 -6.15 -1.56
CA VAL A 178 -3.67 -5.57 -2.72
C VAL A 178 -2.62 -5.30 -3.79
N CYS A 179 -2.83 -5.84 -4.99
CA CYS A 179 -1.91 -5.67 -6.12
C CYS A 179 -2.60 -4.86 -7.23
N PRO A 180 -2.58 -3.51 -7.17
CA PRO A 180 -3.12 -2.66 -8.22
C PRO A 180 -2.33 -2.83 -9.52
N GLY A 181 -3.03 -2.70 -10.66
CA GLY A 181 -2.41 -2.30 -11.92
C GLY A 181 -2.26 -0.79 -12.02
N SER A 182 -2.14 -0.25 -13.23
CA SER A 182 -2.12 1.20 -13.46
C SER A 182 -3.42 1.83 -12.94
N THR A 183 -3.31 2.63 -11.90
CA THR A 183 -4.43 3.28 -11.22
C THR A 183 -4.27 4.79 -11.35
N ASP A 184 -5.37 5.49 -11.58
CA ASP A 184 -5.41 6.95 -11.73
C ASP A 184 -5.11 7.64 -10.40
N THR A 185 -3.86 8.02 -10.22
CA THR A 185 -3.32 8.62 -8.99
C THR A 185 -2.12 9.49 -9.33
N PRO A 186 -1.76 10.46 -8.46
CA PRO A 186 -0.54 11.25 -8.60
C PRO A 186 0.78 10.45 -8.47
N PHE A 187 0.71 9.14 -8.25
CA PHE A 187 1.89 8.28 -8.11
C PHE A 187 2.86 8.42 -9.28
N PHE A 188 2.33 8.48 -10.51
CA PHE A 188 3.15 8.58 -11.72
C PHE A 188 3.80 9.96 -11.91
N GLU A 189 3.22 11.02 -11.33
CA GLU A 189 3.81 12.37 -11.34
C GLU A 189 5.11 12.44 -10.53
N HIS A 190 5.27 11.54 -9.55
CA HIS A 190 6.43 11.49 -8.66
C HIS A 190 7.46 10.44 -9.04
N SER A 191 7.11 9.47 -9.88
CA SER A 191 7.98 8.36 -10.29
C SER A 191 8.79 8.64 -11.57
N GLY A 192 8.62 9.79 -12.21
CA GLY A 192 9.13 10.12 -13.54
C GLY A 192 8.03 9.98 -14.59
N GLU A 193 8.36 9.95 -15.89
CA GLU A 193 7.40 9.75 -16.98
C GLU A 193 6.82 8.32 -16.93
N GLY A 194 5.97 8.07 -15.94
CA GLY A 194 5.46 6.75 -15.60
C GLY A 194 4.71 6.09 -16.76
N VAL A 195 5.15 4.91 -17.14
CA VAL A 195 4.47 4.12 -18.16
C VAL A 195 3.17 3.54 -17.60
N VAL A 196 2.07 3.98 -18.17
CA VAL A 196 0.76 3.36 -17.92
C VAL A 196 0.67 2.04 -18.69
N VAL A 197 0.70 0.93 -17.98
CA VAL A 197 0.54 -0.40 -18.57
C VAL A 197 -0.92 -0.82 -18.54
N GLY A 198 -1.50 -1.00 -19.71
CA GLY A 198 -2.89 -1.43 -19.85
C GLY A 198 -3.90 -0.30 -19.63
N LYS A 199 -5.11 -0.66 -19.21
CA LYS A 199 -6.18 0.32 -18.98
C LYS A 199 -6.05 0.96 -17.61
N LEU A 200 -5.99 2.28 -17.57
CA LEU A 200 -6.03 3.05 -16.34
C LEU A 200 -7.36 2.79 -15.60
N ARG A 201 -7.26 2.47 -14.32
CA ARG A 201 -8.41 2.18 -13.46
C ARG A 201 -8.58 3.29 -12.42
N SER A 202 -9.82 3.63 -12.09
CA SER A 202 -10.06 4.58 -11.02
C SER A 202 -9.78 3.97 -9.64
N THR A 203 -9.35 4.82 -8.70
CA THR A 203 -9.19 4.44 -7.27
C THR A 203 -10.48 3.84 -6.72
N ARG A 204 -11.63 4.40 -7.10
CA ARG A 204 -12.94 3.88 -6.70
C ARG A 204 -13.17 2.44 -7.11
N GLN A 205 -12.88 2.09 -8.38
CA GLN A 205 -13.01 0.71 -8.87
C GLN A 205 -12.07 -0.25 -8.14
N LEU A 206 -10.82 0.18 -7.89
CA LEU A 206 -9.86 -0.59 -7.13
C LEU A 206 -10.38 -0.88 -5.72
N LEU A 207 -10.89 0.13 -5.03
CA LEU A 207 -11.39 -0.03 -3.66
C LEU A 207 -12.66 -0.86 -3.59
N ASP A 208 -13.60 -0.74 -4.55
CA ASP A 208 -14.78 -1.62 -4.64
C ASP A 208 -14.38 -3.09 -4.73
N ASN A 209 -13.34 -3.38 -5.51
CA ASN A 209 -12.80 -4.74 -5.66
C ASN A 209 -12.04 -5.19 -4.40
N THR A 210 -11.26 -4.29 -3.79
CA THR A 210 -10.53 -4.56 -2.54
C THR A 210 -11.46 -4.90 -1.39
N MET A 211 -12.54 -4.11 -1.20
CA MET A 211 -13.53 -4.38 -0.15
C MET A 211 -14.29 -5.69 -0.37
N ARG A 212 -14.49 -6.09 -1.63
CA ARG A 212 -15.00 -7.43 -1.95
C ARG A 212 -13.99 -8.53 -1.64
N ALA A 213 -12.72 -8.31 -1.98
CA ALA A 213 -11.65 -9.26 -1.72
C ALA A 213 -11.43 -9.50 -0.21
N LEU A 214 -11.55 -8.47 0.62
CA LEU A 214 -11.47 -8.57 2.09
C LEU A 214 -12.54 -9.50 2.70
N LYS A 215 -13.68 -9.69 2.03
CA LYS A 215 -14.72 -10.65 2.45
C LYS A 215 -14.36 -12.10 2.11
N THR A 216 -13.36 -12.29 1.25
CA THR A 216 -12.85 -13.61 0.89
C THR A 216 -11.58 -13.88 1.69
N ASN A 217 -11.41 -15.05 2.26
CA ASN A 217 -10.20 -15.37 3.02
C ASN A 217 -9.01 -15.70 2.09
N LYS A 218 -8.61 -14.74 1.22
CA LYS A 218 -7.47 -14.88 0.30
C LYS A 218 -6.31 -14.01 0.75
N PRO A 219 -5.07 -14.48 0.62
CA PRO A 219 -3.89 -13.74 1.04
C PRO A 219 -3.58 -12.53 0.15
N SER A 220 -3.97 -12.59 -1.13
CA SER A 220 -3.69 -11.54 -2.10
C SER A 220 -4.80 -11.38 -3.14
N PHE A 221 -4.91 -10.16 -3.66
CA PHE A 221 -5.87 -9.78 -4.70
C PHE A 221 -5.16 -8.94 -5.77
N VAL A 222 -5.27 -9.36 -7.03
CA VAL A 222 -4.77 -8.61 -8.20
C VAL A 222 -5.94 -7.91 -8.86
N ASP A 223 -5.87 -6.57 -8.96
CA ASP A 223 -6.93 -5.78 -9.60
C ASP A 223 -6.81 -5.82 -11.12
N GLY A 224 -7.95 -6.09 -11.77
CA GLY A 224 -8.04 -6.26 -13.21
C GLY A 224 -7.79 -7.70 -13.68
N LEU A 225 -8.74 -8.24 -14.45
CA LEU A 225 -8.69 -9.63 -14.91
C LEU A 225 -7.44 -9.90 -15.77
N GLY A 226 -7.07 -8.97 -16.66
CA GLY A 226 -5.86 -9.09 -17.48
C GLY A 226 -4.59 -9.14 -16.62
N ASN A 227 -4.46 -8.25 -15.64
CA ASN A 227 -3.34 -8.25 -14.69
C ASN A 227 -3.28 -9.55 -13.91
N ALA A 228 -4.43 -10.07 -13.46
CA ALA A 228 -4.49 -11.32 -12.70
C ALA A 228 -4.06 -12.53 -13.54
N ILE A 229 -4.40 -12.56 -14.84
CA ILE A 229 -3.96 -13.62 -15.76
C ILE A 229 -2.44 -13.55 -15.96
N VAL A 230 -1.91 -12.37 -16.25
CA VAL A 230 -0.45 -12.17 -16.42
C VAL A 230 0.29 -12.57 -15.15
N ALA A 231 -0.10 -12.04 -14.00
CA ALA A 231 0.54 -12.27 -12.71
C ALA A 231 0.53 -13.74 -12.27
N ARG A 232 -0.57 -14.46 -12.50
CA ARG A 232 -0.74 -15.83 -12.00
C ARG A 232 -0.29 -16.92 -12.97
N PHE A 233 -0.36 -16.68 -14.27
CA PHE A 233 -0.08 -17.68 -15.29
C PHE A 233 1.11 -17.30 -16.17
N ALA A 234 1.07 -16.18 -16.88
CA ALA A 234 2.08 -15.85 -17.89
C ALA A 234 3.48 -15.83 -17.28
N VAL A 235 3.67 -15.13 -16.15
CA VAL A 235 4.96 -15.00 -15.48
C VAL A 235 5.49 -16.34 -14.93
N ARG A 236 4.63 -17.30 -14.63
CA ARG A 236 5.05 -18.60 -14.08
C ARG A 236 5.46 -19.62 -15.15
N VAL A 237 4.92 -19.51 -16.37
CA VAL A 237 5.20 -20.46 -17.46
C VAL A 237 6.20 -19.93 -18.46
N MET A 238 6.37 -18.63 -18.60
CA MET A 238 7.29 -18.03 -19.56
C MET A 238 8.72 -18.03 -19.04
N PRO A 239 9.71 -18.32 -19.88
CA PRO A 239 11.14 -18.17 -19.52
C PRO A 239 11.44 -16.72 -19.08
N LYS A 240 12.22 -16.57 -18.00
CA LYS A 240 12.55 -15.25 -17.44
C LYS A 240 13.14 -14.27 -18.46
N ARG A 241 13.92 -14.77 -19.44
CA ARG A 241 14.50 -13.93 -20.51
C ARG A 241 13.42 -13.27 -21.38
N ILE A 242 12.32 -13.97 -21.66
CA ILE A 242 11.21 -13.44 -22.45
C ILE A 242 10.45 -12.39 -21.63
N ILE A 243 10.22 -12.66 -20.35
CA ILE A 243 9.58 -11.70 -19.43
C ILE A 243 10.40 -10.42 -19.36
N LEU A 244 11.72 -10.54 -19.13
CA LEU A 244 12.63 -9.38 -19.06
C LEU A 244 12.62 -8.57 -20.35
N ALA A 245 12.73 -9.22 -21.52
CA ALA A 245 12.70 -8.51 -22.81
C ALA A 245 11.35 -7.79 -23.05
N ALA A 246 10.24 -8.42 -22.64
CA ALA A 246 8.92 -7.80 -22.77
C ALA A 246 8.73 -6.62 -21.81
N THR A 247 9.13 -6.75 -20.55
CA THR A 247 9.04 -5.67 -19.56
C THR A 247 9.99 -4.53 -19.87
N GLU A 248 11.22 -4.82 -20.30
CA GLU A 248 12.18 -3.80 -20.76
C GLU A 248 11.60 -2.95 -21.92
N ARG A 249 10.96 -3.61 -22.90
CA ARG A 249 10.34 -2.87 -24.01
C ARG A 249 9.17 -1.97 -23.58
N ILE A 250 8.45 -2.38 -22.54
CA ILE A 250 7.29 -1.62 -22.00
C ILE A 250 7.77 -0.42 -21.17
N PHE A 251 8.80 -0.60 -20.33
CA PHE A 251 9.27 0.40 -19.37
C PHE A 251 10.50 1.18 -19.84
N ARG A 252 10.90 1.00 -21.08
CA ARG A 252 12.05 1.71 -21.67
C ARG A 252 11.84 3.22 -21.63
N ILE A 253 12.83 3.93 -21.09
CA ILE A 253 12.93 5.39 -20.99
C ILE A 253 13.38 5.95 -22.33
#